data_789202735af4bd5c8ee006647d561214
#
_entry.id   789202735af4bd5c8ee006647d561214
#
_cell.length_a   1.000
_cell.length_b   1.000
_cell.length_c   1.000
_cell.angle_alpha   90.00
_cell.angle_beta   90.00
_cell.angle_gamma   90.00
#
_symmetry.space_group_name_H-M   'P 1'
#
loop_
_entity.id
_entity.type
_entity.pdbx_description
1 polymer ?
#
loop_
_entity_poly.entity_id
_entity_poly.type
_entity_poly.pdbx_seq_one_letter_code
_entity_poly.pdbx_strand_id
1 'polypeptide(L)'
;MRAIIAALLCLCACQTAASQAIPLRYGQAYSALRSIFALPLFVAEREGYFVREGLDFSMVPVPGGGERLIWALHDGTADMSHVATAFLVQAALAGSDAVAVVAEFNNPIYSLVAKPENKSYADLKGKLIGVAAETGSITASIRKLLALNGLQRDDYRTRFVDGTPDRLACLTTGDCDAVPLGQPHDFVAMRRGFRLLGLSTDAVPEYLYTVTAARRSWAAANKDTVVRYVRALASAFKFIRDSARRAEVLKTIVDTTGFSQANAELTLALYFEPDRRVLPKAGEISINGMEQAIALMGESGAIKAPLPTAERFIDLQYLQAAGIQ
;
A
#
# COMPACT_ATOMS: atom_id res chain seq x y z
N MET A 1 69.46 -30.89 -34.76
CA MET A 1 69.12 -30.23 -33.46
C MET A 1 68.12 -29.12 -33.74
N ARG A 2 66.85 -29.37 -33.53
CA ARG A 2 65.77 -28.35 -33.64
C ARG A 2 65.06 -28.32 -32.31
N ALA A 3 65.23 -27.21 -31.56
CA ALA A 3 64.58 -26.99 -30.29
C ALA A 3 63.12 -26.51 -30.55
N ILE A 4 62.12 -27.22 -30.01
CA ILE A 4 60.74 -26.84 -30.04
C ILE A 4 60.49 -26.09 -28.73
N ILE A 5 60.19 -24.77 -28.80
CA ILE A 5 59.74 -23.95 -27.67
C ILE A 5 58.23 -24.09 -27.58
N ALA A 6 57.73 -24.79 -26.56
CA ALA A 6 56.31 -24.84 -26.23
C ALA A 6 55.96 -23.61 -25.41
N ALA A 7 55.19 -22.67 -26.01
CA ALA A 7 54.63 -21.53 -25.31
C ALA A 7 53.33 -21.99 -24.61
N LEU A 8 53.33 -22.10 -23.27
CA LEU A 8 52.15 -22.30 -22.45
C LEU A 8 51.41 -20.96 -22.37
N LEU A 9 50.32 -20.83 -23.10
CA LEU A 9 49.32 -19.76 -22.91
C LEU A 9 48.43 -20.12 -21.68
N CYS A 10 48.74 -19.50 -20.52
CA CYS A 10 47.83 -19.48 -19.38
C CYS A 10 46.62 -18.59 -19.72
N LEU A 11 45.51 -19.18 -20.15
CA LEU A 11 44.21 -18.52 -20.15
C LEU A 11 43.75 -18.39 -18.68
N CYS A 12 43.97 -17.21 -18.08
CA CYS A 12 43.27 -16.81 -16.90
C CYS A 12 41.79 -16.59 -17.26
N ALA A 13 40.98 -17.63 -17.11
CA ALA A 13 39.53 -17.50 -17.10
C ALA A 13 39.16 -16.70 -15.84
N CYS A 14 38.94 -15.38 -15.97
CA CYS A 14 38.21 -14.60 -14.98
C CYS A 14 36.81 -15.18 -14.92
N GLN A 15 36.62 -16.16 -14.06
CA GLN A 15 35.28 -16.54 -13.61
C GLN A 15 34.79 -15.36 -12.77
N THR A 16 33.99 -14.47 -13.39
CA THR A 16 33.12 -13.58 -12.63
C THR A 16 32.17 -14.50 -11.87
N ALA A 17 32.44 -14.73 -10.58
CA ALA A 17 31.51 -15.35 -9.68
C ALA A 17 30.23 -14.50 -9.77
N ALA A 18 29.20 -15.01 -10.45
CA ALA A 18 27.89 -14.41 -10.43
C ALA A 18 27.49 -14.39 -8.94
N SER A 19 27.46 -13.19 -8.35
CA SER A 19 26.99 -13.03 -6.97
C SER A 19 25.60 -13.66 -6.90
N GLN A 20 25.46 -14.67 -6.06
CA GLN A 20 24.17 -15.31 -5.87
C GLN A 20 23.15 -14.24 -5.45
N ALA A 21 22.01 -14.19 -6.13
CA ALA A 21 20.97 -13.22 -5.81
C ALA A 21 20.51 -13.40 -4.36
N ILE A 22 20.31 -12.30 -3.67
CA ILE A 22 19.91 -12.29 -2.25
C ILE A 22 18.42 -12.61 -2.18
N PRO A 23 18.01 -13.71 -1.51
CA PRO A 23 16.59 -14.03 -1.37
C PRO A 23 15.90 -12.98 -0.50
N LEU A 24 14.72 -12.52 -0.92
CA LEU A 24 13.88 -11.57 -0.21
C LEU A 24 12.42 -12.00 -0.27
N ARG A 25 11.88 -12.40 0.87
CA ARG A 25 10.48 -12.82 1.03
C ARG A 25 9.64 -11.63 1.47
N TYR A 26 8.65 -11.27 0.66
CA TYR A 26 7.79 -10.13 0.91
C TYR A 26 6.36 -10.58 1.22
N GLY A 27 5.90 -10.37 2.45
CA GLY A 27 4.56 -10.72 2.90
C GLY A 27 3.49 -9.78 2.34
N GLN A 28 2.50 -10.34 1.67
CA GLN A 28 1.35 -9.62 1.16
C GLN A 28 0.06 -10.33 1.56
N ALA A 29 -0.96 -9.58 2.01
CA ALA A 29 -2.25 -10.17 2.34
C ALA A 29 -2.83 -10.90 1.11
N TYR A 30 -3.36 -12.11 1.31
CA TYR A 30 -3.91 -12.91 0.22
C TYR A 30 -4.96 -12.16 -0.59
N SER A 31 -5.84 -11.40 0.09
CA SER A 31 -6.88 -10.57 -0.54
C SER A 31 -6.32 -9.38 -1.35
N ALA A 32 -5.07 -9.01 -1.14
CA ALA A 32 -4.42 -7.87 -1.78
C ALA A 32 -3.38 -8.26 -2.83
N LEU A 33 -3.12 -9.57 -3.04
CA LEU A 33 -2.14 -10.06 -4.01
C LEU A 33 -2.40 -9.57 -5.44
N ARG A 34 -3.66 -9.36 -5.79
CA ARG A 34 -4.08 -8.90 -7.12
C ARG A 34 -4.80 -7.55 -7.06
N SER A 35 -4.41 -6.70 -6.11
CA SER A 35 -4.98 -5.37 -5.96
C SER A 35 -4.08 -4.32 -6.59
N ILE A 36 -4.66 -3.15 -6.85
CA ILE A 36 -3.91 -1.98 -7.34
C ILE A 36 -2.82 -1.54 -6.34
N PHE A 37 -2.97 -1.85 -5.05
CA PHE A 37 -1.98 -1.54 -4.03
C PHE A 37 -0.67 -2.36 -4.16
N ALA A 38 -0.65 -3.41 -4.96
CA ALA A 38 0.57 -4.14 -5.30
C ALA A 38 1.25 -3.63 -6.59
N LEU A 39 0.71 -2.60 -7.25
CA LEU A 39 1.22 -2.10 -8.53
C LEU A 39 2.72 -1.79 -8.53
N PRO A 40 3.30 -1.10 -7.52
CA PRO A 40 4.74 -0.83 -7.52
C PRO A 40 5.60 -2.10 -7.49
N LEU A 41 5.15 -3.13 -6.75
CA LEU A 41 5.83 -4.43 -6.69
C LEU A 41 5.76 -5.18 -8.02
N PHE A 42 4.59 -5.21 -8.66
CA PHE A 42 4.42 -5.84 -9.97
C PHE A 42 5.23 -5.15 -11.06
N VAL A 43 5.31 -3.82 -11.03
CA VAL A 43 6.18 -3.08 -11.95
C VAL A 43 7.64 -3.39 -11.66
N ALA A 44 8.07 -3.41 -10.39
CA ALA A 44 9.44 -3.73 -10.04
C ALA A 44 9.85 -5.14 -10.49
N GLU A 45 8.97 -6.11 -10.34
CA GLU A 45 9.18 -7.49 -10.77
C GLU A 45 9.22 -7.58 -12.30
N ARG A 46 8.20 -7.07 -12.98
CA ARG A 46 8.04 -7.15 -14.45
C ARG A 46 9.16 -6.45 -15.21
N GLU A 47 9.57 -5.27 -14.72
CA GLU A 47 10.65 -4.49 -15.32
C GLU A 47 12.05 -4.96 -14.86
N GLY A 48 12.13 -6.00 -14.02
CA GLY A 48 13.37 -6.61 -13.56
C GLY A 48 14.18 -5.72 -12.61
N TYR A 49 13.55 -4.78 -11.89
CA TYR A 49 14.25 -3.89 -10.97
C TYR A 49 14.84 -4.65 -9.78
N PHE A 50 14.16 -5.65 -9.24
CA PHE A 50 14.69 -6.49 -8.18
C PHE A 50 15.93 -7.27 -8.65
N VAL A 51 15.87 -7.87 -9.83
CA VAL A 51 16.99 -8.61 -10.42
C VAL A 51 18.20 -7.70 -10.66
N ARG A 52 17.99 -6.47 -11.16
CA ARG A 52 19.06 -5.48 -11.34
C ARG A 52 19.73 -5.07 -10.03
N GLU A 53 18.99 -5.08 -8.93
CA GLU A 53 19.55 -4.84 -7.59
C GLU A 53 20.11 -6.13 -6.95
N GLY A 54 20.14 -7.26 -7.68
CA GLY A 54 20.67 -8.54 -7.19
C GLY A 54 19.78 -9.21 -6.15
N LEU A 55 18.48 -8.96 -6.18
CA LEU A 55 17.47 -9.55 -5.29
C LEU A 55 16.72 -10.68 -6.00
N ASP A 56 16.59 -11.82 -5.32
CA ASP A 56 15.66 -12.89 -5.64
C ASP A 56 14.37 -12.63 -4.84
N PHE A 57 13.51 -11.76 -5.40
CA PHE A 57 12.28 -11.32 -4.76
C PHE A 57 11.17 -12.35 -4.93
N SER A 58 10.49 -12.64 -3.82
CA SER A 58 9.30 -13.49 -3.84
C SER A 58 8.18 -12.93 -2.98
N MET A 59 6.98 -12.84 -3.54
CA MET A 59 5.80 -12.43 -2.80
C MET A 59 5.21 -13.63 -2.07
N VAL A 60 5.10 -13.53 -0.74
CA VAL A 60 4.57 -14.58 0.14
C VAL A 60 3.11 -14.25 0.49
N PRO A 61 2.14 -15.07 0.06
CA PRO A 61 0.75 -14.88 0.44
C PRO A 61 0.54 -15.13 1.94
N VAL A 62 0.05 -14.12 2.65
CA VAL A 62 -0.25 -14.21 4.09
C VAL A 62 -1.77 -14.23 4.27
N PRO A 63 -2.35 -15.32 4.78
CA PRO A 63 -3.78 -15.38 5.09
C PRO A 63 -4.16 -14.44 6.24
N GLY A 64 -5.26 -13.70 6.07
CA GLY A 64 -5.79 -12.78 7.07
C GLY A 64 -5.42 -11.31 6.83
N GLY A 65 -5.68 -10.46 7.82
CA GLY A 65 -5.51 -9.02 7.74
C GLY A 65 -4.13 -8.52 8.18
N GLY A 66 -4.05 -7.18 8.40
CA GLY A 66 -2.79 -6.48 8.68
C GLY A 66 -2.01 -6.99 9.88
N GLU A 67 -2.68 -7.48 10.93
CA GLU A 67 -1.99 -8.10 12.08
C GLU A 67 -1.19 -9.34 11.67
N ARG A 68 -1.72 -10.16 10.77
CA ARG A 68 -1.03 -11.36 10.28
C ARG A 68 0.25 -11.03 9.49
N LEU A 69 0.27 -9.89 8.81
CA LEU A 69 1.47 -9.40 8.12
C LEU A 69 2.58 -9.01 9.10
N ILE A 70 2.22 -8.44 10.26
CA ILE A 70 3.17 -8.19 11.35
C ILE A 70 3.67 -9.51 11.95
N TRP A 71 2.78 -10.48 12.18
CA TRP A 71 3.17 -11.81 12.65
C TRP A 71 4.13 -12.51 11.70
N ALA A 72 3.91 -12.42 10.38
CA ALA A 72 4.79 -12.99 9.37
C ALA A 72 6.21 -12.43 9.41
N LEU A 73 6.39 -11.17 9.87
CA LEU A 73 7.72 -10.61 10.15
C LEU A 73 8.37 -11.24 11.39
N HIS A 74 7.58 -11.53 12.44
CA HIS A 74 8.09 -12.04 13.70
C HIS A 74 8.42 -13.54 13.67
N ASP A 75 7.61 -14.34 12.97
CA ASP A 75 7.84 -15.78 12.84
C ASP A 75 8.82 -16.14 11.72
N GLY A 76 9.28 -15.14 10.94
CA GLY A 76 10.24 -15.33 9.86
C GLY A 76 9.63 -15.89 8.56
N THR A 77 8.30 -15.91 8.43
CA THR A 77 7.62 -16.24 7.17
C THR A 77 7.92 -15.21 6.08
N ALA A 78 8.04 -13.94 6.45
CA ALA A 78 8.43 -12.84 5.57
C ALA A 78 9.57 -12.03 6.19
N ASP A 79 10.42 -11.48 5.33
CA ASP A 79 11.52 -10.58 5.69
C ASP A 79 11.05 -9.13 5.77
N MET A 80 10.15 -8.76 4.84
CA MET A 80 9.43 -7.49 4.78
C MET A 80 7.95 -7.76 4.50
N SER A 81 7.06 -6.81 4.80
CA SER A 81 5.63 -6.98 4.55
C SER A 81 4.95 -5.66 4.18
N HIS A 82 3.91 -5.77 3.33
CA HIS A 82 2.95 -4.70 3.09
C HIS A 82 2.06 -4.49 4.31
N VAL A 83 2.14 -3.35 4.95
CA VAL A 83 1.39 -3.09 6.18
C VAL A 83 0.70 -1.74 6.11
N ALA A 84 -0.59 -1.70 6.46
CA ALA A 84 -1.24 -0.41 6.71
C ALA A 84 -0.71 0.21 8.01
N THR A 85 -0.41 1.52 7.96
CA THR A 85 0.23 2.26 9.04
C THR A 85 -0.46 2.08 10.40
N ALA A 86 -1.79 1.99 10.42
CA ALA A 86 -2.53 1.77 11.66
C ALA A 86 -2.13 0.45 12.36
N PHE A 87 -1.95 -0.64 11.60
CA PHE A 87 -1.51 -1.93 12.18
C PHE A 87 -0.05 -1.89 12.63
N LEU A 88 0.82 -1.19 11.88
CA LEU A 88 2.20 -0.99 12.28
C LEU A 88 2.29 -0.25 13.63
N VAL A 89 1.56 0.88 13.75
CA VAL A 89 1.52 1.68 14.99
C VAL A 89 1.00 0.85 16.16
N GLN A 90 -0.12 0.15 16.00
CA GLN A 90 -0.69 -0.70 17.05
C GLN A 90 0.28 -1.80 17.49
N ALA A 91 0.91 -2.48 16.54
CA ALA A 91 1.88 -3.53 16.82
C ALA A 91 3.12 -2.99 17.56
N ALA A 92 3.66 -1.85 17.13
CA ALA A 92 4.80 -1.22 17.78
C ALA A 92 4.48 -0.73 19.21
N LEU A 93 3.23 -0.27 19.46
CA LEU A 93 2.76 0.06 20.80
C LEU A 93 2.59 -1.18 21.68
N ALA A 94 2.28 -2.33 21.07
CA ALA A 94 2.22 -3.63 21.75
C ALA A 94 3.59 -4.32 21.94
N GLY A 95 4.69 -3.66 21.53
CA GLY A 95 6.05 -4.16 21.75
C GLY A 95 6.74 -4.77 20.53
N SER A 96 6.13 -4.73 19.34
CA SER A 96 6.78 -5.12 18.08
C SER A 96 7.93 -4.15 17.75
N ASP A 97 9.05 -4.68 17.24
CA ASP A 97 10.16 -3.88 16.69
C ASP A 97 10.00 -3.55 15.20
N ALA A 98 8.82 -3.80 14.62
CA ALA A 98 8.53 -3.48 13.25
C ALA A 98 8.51 -1.96 13.01
N VAL A 99 9.10 -1.53 11.89
CA VAL A 99 9.19 -0.12 11.45
C VAL A 99 8.92 -0.01 9.96
N ALA A 100 8.41 1.15 9.54
CA ALA A 100 8.30 1.51 8.14
C ALA A 100 9.67 1.85 7.55
N VAL A 101 10.02 1.26 6.41
CA VAL A 101 11.29 1.51 5.70
C VAL A 101 11.08 2.20 4.35
N VAL A 102 9.88 2.08 3.76
CA VAL A 102 9.47 2.69 2.48
C VAL A 102 7.97 3.00 2.54
N ALA A 103 7.54 4.13 2.01
CA ALA A 103 6.13 4.40 1.73
C ALA A 103 5.71 3.72 0.42
N GLU A 104 4.55 3.08 0.43
CA GLU A 104 3.97 2.46 -0.78
C GLU A 104 2.80 3.27 -1.31
N PHE A 105 1.91 3.67 -0.40
CA PHE A 105 0.78 4.54 -0.72
C PHE A 105 0.59 5.56 0.39
N ASN A 106 0.49 6.83 0.00
CA ASN A 106 0.30 7.91 0.95
C ASN A 106 -1.19 8.04 1.33
N ASN A 107 -2.07 8.22 0.36
CA ASN A 107 -3.48 8.44 0.64
C ASN A 107 -4.34 7.27 0.16
N PRO A 108 -5.21 6.70 1.03
CA PRO A 108 -6.17 5.72 0.60
C PRO A 108 -7.28 6.41 -0.20
N ILE A 109 -7.47 6.05 -1.47
CA ILE A 109 -8.63 6.51 -2.21
C ILE A 109 -9.75 5.50 -2.04
N TYR A 110 -10.72 5.85 -1.20
CA TYR A 110 -11.98 5.15 -1.08
C TYR A 110 -13.13 6.10 -1.38
N SER A 111 -13.99 5.68 -2.29
CA SER A 111 -15.21 6.38 -2.66
C SER A 111 -16.32 6.03 -1.68
N LEU A 112 -16.90 7.00 -0.98
CA LEU A 112 -18.15 6.79 -0.25
C LEU A 112 -19.28 6.75 -1.27
N VAL A 113 -19.78 5.55 -1.53
CA VAL A 113 -20.84 5.31 -2.51
C VAL A 113 -22.13 4.95 -1.79
N ALA A 114 -23.24 5.57 -2.18
CA ALA A 114 -24.55 5.42 -1.57
C ALA A 114 -25.59 4.95 -2.59
N LYS A 115 -26.72 4.45 -2.08
CA LYS A 115 -27.91 4.14 -2.88
C LYS A 115 -28.40 5.37 -3.67
N PRO A 116 -29.04 5.18 -4.83
CA PRO A 116 -29.44 6.29 -5.72
C PRO A 116 -30.32 7.36 -5.08
N GLU A 117 -31.15 6.97 -4.10
CA GLU A 117 -32.02 7.87 -3.34
C GLU A 117 -31.26 8.75 -2.35
N ASN A 118 -30.10 8.34 -1.86
CA ASN A 118 -29.27 9.11 -0.94
C ASN A 118 -28.35 10.05 -1.76
N LYS A 119 -28.82 11.27 -1.98
CA LYS A 119 -28.19 12.24 -2.90
C LYS A 119 -27.16 13.13 -2.24
N SER A 120 -27.18 13.19 -0.92
CA SER A 120 -26.31 14.03 -0.09
C SER A 120 -25.88 13.30 1.19
N TYR A 121 -24.94 13.86 1.91
CA TYR A 121 -24.57 13.34 3.23
C TYR A 121 -25.73 13.39 4.21
N ALA A 122 -26.57 14.43 4.16
CA ALA A 122 -27.74 14.59 5.05
C ALA A 122 -28.73 13.41 4.92
N ASP A 123 -28.86 12.83 3.73
CA ASP A 123 -29.74 11.68 3.48
C ASP A 123 -29.24 10.39 4.17
N LEU A 124 -28.00 10.37 4.65
CA LEU A 124 -27.44 9.25 5.40
C LEU A 124 -27.82 9.27 6.89
N LYS A 125 -28.53 10.28 7.38
CA LYS A 125 -29.01 10.33 8.76
C LYS A 125 -29.96 9.15 9.05
N GLY A 126 -29.65 8.38 10.11
CA GLY A 126 -30.37 7.15 10.48
C GLY A 126 -30.08 5.94 9.59
N LYS A 127 -29.28 6.07 8.55
CA LYS A 127 -28.98 5.01 7.59
C LYS A 127 -27.90 4.05 8.10
N LEU A 128 -27.77 2.91 7.42
CA LEU A 128 -26.75 1.89 7.71
C LEU A 128 -25.58 2.00 6.74
N ILE A 129 -24.41 2.32 7.29
CA ILE A 129 -23.16 2.43 6.52
C ILE A 129 -22.33 1.17 6.76
N GLY A 130 -22.02 0.43 5.70
CA GLY A 130 -21.07 -0.69 5.76
C GLY A 130 -19.65 -0.15 5.86
N VAL A 131 -18.88 -0.58 6.88
CA VAL A 131 -17.49 -0.13 7.14
C VAL A 131 -16.54 -1.29 7.11
N ALA A 132 -15.24 -1.01 6.83
CA ALA A 132 -14.21 -2.03 6.66
C ALA A 132 -13.80 -2.71 7.98
N ALA A 133 -13.83 -1.95 9.08
CA ALA A 133 -13.52 -2.40 10.44
C ALA A 133 -14.12 -1.41 11.42
N GLU A 134 -14.17 -1.72 12.71
CA GLU A 134 -14.58 -0.75 13.71
C GLU A 134 -13.56 0.38 13.86
N THR A 135 -12.31 0.01 13.88
CA THR A 135 -11.15 0.91 13.84
C THR A 135 -10.32 0.61 12.60
N GLY A 136 -9.54 1.57 12.14
CA GLY A 136 -8.69 1.42 10.97
C GLY A 136 -8.83 2.60 10.01
N SER A 137 -7.82 2.79 9.18
CA SER A 137 -7.64 4.00 8.35
C SER A 137 -8.83 4.30 7.45
N ILE A 138 -9.42 3.29 6.80
CA ILE A 138 -10.55 3.47 5.89
C ILE A 138 -11.77 3.99 6.66
N THR A 139 -12.13 3.30 7.74
CA THR A 139 -13.31 3.66 8.55
C THR A 139 -13.12 5.02 9.21
N ALA A 140 -11.93 5.32 9.73
CA ALA A 140 -11.61 6.60 10.34
C ALA A 140 -11.69 7.74 9.32
N SER A 141 -11.14 7.56 8.11
CA SER A 141 -11.22 8.56 7.04
C SER A 141 -12.67 8.82 6.60
N ILE A 142 -13.48 7.78 6.49
CA ILE A 142 -14.91 7.91 6.14
C ILE A 142 -15.69 8.59 7.26
N ARG A 143 -15.44 8.24 8.53
CA ARG A 143 -16.05 8.94 9.68
C ARG A 143 -15.71 10.42 9.68
N LYS A 144 -14.46 10.76 9.41
CA LYS A 144 -14.01 12.15 9.30
C LYS A 144 -14.69 12.86 8.12
N LEU A 145 -14.82 12.20 6.97
CA LEU A 145 -15.54 12.71 5.81
C LEU A 145 -17.00 13.02 6.15
N LEU A 146 -17.69 12.10 6.83
CA LEU A 146 -19.06 12.28 7.29
C LEU A 146 -19.17 13.46 8.28
N ALA A 147 -18.26 13.54 9.26
CA ALA A 147 -18.24 14.61 10.26
C ALA A 147 -18.03 16.00 9.65
N LEU A 148 -17.12 16.14 8.68
CA LEU A 148 -16.89 17.37 7.92
C LEU A 148 -18.12 17.81 7.11
N ASN A 149 -19.00 16.86 6.79
CA ASN A 149 -20.27 17.10 6.08
C ASN A 149 -21.51 17.07 7.00
N GLY A 150 -21.32 17.29 8.30
CA GLY A 150 -22.38 17.51 9.25
C GLY A 150 -22.99 16.26 9.88
N LEU A 151 -22.44 15.06 9.64
CA LEU A 151 -22.92 13.81 10.24
C LEU A 151 -21.99 13.33 11.35
N GLN A 152 -22.44 13.40 12.59
CA GLN A 152 -21.71 12.88 13.73
C GLN A 152 -21.88 11.35 13.86
N ARG A 153 -21.08 10.74 14.74
CA ARG A 153 -21.03 9.27 14.88
C ARG A 153 -22.41 8.65 15.21
N ASP A 154 -23.24 9.35 15.96
CA ASP A 154 -24.56 8.87 16.40
C ASP A 154 -25.69 9.18 15.39
N ASP A 155 -25.39 9.93 14.32
CA ASP A 155 -26.37 10.24 13.28
C ASP A 155 -26.63 9.07 12.31
N TYR A 156 -25.80 8.01 12.33
CA TYR A 156 -25.91 6.85 11.45
C TYR A 156 -25.49 5.56 12.15
N ARG A 157 -25.93 4.43 11.63
CA ARG A 157 -25.53 3.10 12.11
C ARG A 157 -24.38 2.55 11.27
N THR A 158 -23.54 1.71 11.85
CA THR A 158 -22.47 1.01 11.11
C THR A 158 -22.62 -0.50 11.19
N ARG A 159 -22.25 -1.17 10.10
CA ARG A 159 -22.10 -2.63 10.01
C ARG A 159 -20.71 -2.96 9.51
N PHE A 160 -20.03 -3.89 10.16
CA PHE A 160 -18.77 -4.42 9.68
C PHE A 160 -19.00 -5.30 8.45
N VAL A 161 -18.31 -4.98 7.34
CA VAL A 161 -18.30 -5.73 6.08
C VAL A 161 -16.88 -5.73 5.54
N ASP A 162 -16.22 -6.88 5.68
CA ASP A 162 -14.84 -7.03 5.23
C ASP A 162 -14.75 -7.08 3.70
N GLY A 163 -13.66 -6.56 3.17
CA GLY A 163 -13.38 -6.57 1.74
C GLY A 163 -14.25 -5.62 0.91
N THR A 164 -13.67 -5.04 -0.14
CA THR A 164 -14.38 -4.15 -1.06
C THR A 164 -15.47 -4.89 -1.87
N PRO A 165 -15.23 -6.14 -2.35
CA PRO A 165 -16.28 -6.91 -3.04
C PRO A 165 -17.53 -7.13 -2.17
N ASP A 166 -17.35 -7.46 -0.89
CA ASP A 166 -18.48 -7.72 0.03
C ASP A 166 -19.23 -6.44 0.38
N ARG A 167 -18.53 -5.32 0.50
CA ARG A 167 -19.14 -4.00 0.65
C ARG A 167 -19.97 -3.61 -0.58
N LEU A 168 -19.45 -3.89 -1.79
CA LEU A 168 -20.24 -3.69 -3.02
C LEU A 168 -21.48 -4.58 -3.03
N ALA A 169 -21.37 -5.85 -2.62
CA ALA A 169 -22.52 -6.75 -2.48
C ALA A 169 -23.53 -6.20 -1.48
N CYS A 170 -23.10 -5.79 -0.26
CA CYS A 170 -23.96 -5.18 0.76
C CYS A 170 -24.75 -3.98 0.22
N LEU A 171 -24.11 -3.13 -0.58
CA LEU A 171 -24.76 -1.98 -1.21
C LEU A 171 -25.77 -2.41 -2.29
N THR A 172 -25.41 -3.36 -3.14
CA THR A 172 -26.25 -3.80 -4.29
C THR A 172 -27.42 -4.66 -3.88
N THR A 173 -27.32 -5.45 -2.79
CA THR A 173 -28.45 -6.19 -2.22
C THR A 173 -29.39 -5.30 -1.42
N GLY A 174 -28.99 -4.08 -1.09
CA GLY A 174 -29.78 -3.15 -0.29
C GLY A 174 -29.57 -3.28 1.22
N ASP A 175 -28.69 -4.18 1.66
CA ASP A 175 -28.36 -4.40 3.08
C ASP A 175 -27.56 -3.25 3.71
N CYS A 176 -26.87 -2.44 2.90
CA CYS A 176 -26.22 -1.20 3.30
C CYS A 176 -26.78 -0.04 2.48
N ASP A 177 -26.89 1.15 3.09
CA ASP A 177 -27.34 2.37 2.43
C ASP A 177 -26.17 3.14 1.79
N ALA A 178 -24.97 3.01 2.36
CA ALA A 178 -23.72 3.53 1.81
C ALA A 178 -22.53 2.67 2.24
N VAL A 179 -21.47 2.67 1.45
CA VAL A 179 -20.23 1.91 1.73
C VAL A 179 -19.00 2.62 1.16
N PRO A 180 -17.81 2.48 1.77
CA PRO A 180 -16.55 2.85 1.14
C PRO A 180 -16.12 1.76 0.14
N LEU A 181 -15.90 2.14 -1.11
CA LEU A 181 -15.43 1.25 -2.16
C LEU A 181 -14.07 1.71 -2.70
N GLY A 182 -13.13 0.79 -2.79
CA GLY A 182 -11.90 0.96 -3.55
C GLY A 182 -12.11 0.61 -5.02
N GLN A 183 -11.13 0.98 -5.86
CA GLN A 183 -11.14 0.71 -7.29
C GLN A 183 -10.98 -0.80 -7.58
N PRO A 184 -11.66 -1.32 -8.60
CA PRO A 184 -12.57 -0.65 -9.54
C PRO A 184 -14.05 -0.73 -9.11
N HIS A 185 -14.35 -1.17 -7.88
CA HIS A 185 -15.69 -1.46 -7.41
C HIS A 185 -16.57 -0.21 -7.31
N ASP A 186 -15.97 0.93 -6.99
CA ASP A 186 -16.63 2.23 -7.03
C ASP A 186 -17.11 2.58 -8.45
N PHE A 187 -16.26 2.39 -9.48
CA PHE A 187 -16.65 2.61 -10.87
C PHE A 187 -17.76 1.65 -11.30
N VAL A 188 -17.71 0.38 -10.83
CA VAL A 188 -18.77 -0.59 -11.09
C VAL A 188 -20.09 -0.13 -10.45
N ALA A 189 -20.07 0.33 -9.21
CA ALA A 189 -21.25 0.83 -8.53
C ALA A 189 -21.83 2.08 -9.23
N MET A 190 -20.99 3.06 -9.58
CA MET A 190 -21.43 4.26 -10.28
C MET A 190 -22.08 3.95 -11.63
N ARG A 191 -21.53 3.00 -12.41
CA ARG A 191 -22.17 2.56 -13.68
C ARG A 191 -23.53 1.87 -13.46
N ARG A 192 -23.78 1.32 -12.27
CA ARG A 192 -25.08 0.74 -11.89
C ARG A 192 -26.05 1.77 -11.31
N GLY A 193 -25.69 3.06 -11.32
CA GLY A 193 -26.55 4.17 -10.87
C GLY A 193 -26.42 4.53 -9.39
N PHE A 194 -25.50 3.89 -8.64
CA PHE A 194 -25.16 4.30 -7.28
C PHE A 194 -24.43 5.64 -7.27
N ARG A 195 -24.49 6.37 -6.17
CA ARG A 195 -23.99 7.74 -6.07
C ARG A 195 -22.68 7.82 -5.33
N LEU A 196 -21.69 8.45 -5.94
CA LEU A 196 -20.51 8.94 -5.25
C LEU A 196 -20.89 10.18 -4.43
N LEU A 197 -20.68 10.13 -3.11
CA LEU A 197 -20.87 11.28 -2.22
C LEU A 197 -19.57 12.05 -2.00
N GLY A 198 -18.44 11.37 -1.92
CA GLY A 198 -17.12 11.97 -1.73
C GLY A 198 -16.03 10.93 -1.62
N LEU A 199 -14.80 11.39 -1.51
CA LEU A 199 -13.61 10.55 -1.39
C LEU A 199 -12.98 10.67 -0.01
N SER A 200 -12.39 9.60 0.50
CA SER A 200 -11.65 9.60 1.78
C SER A 200 -10.55 10.68 1.81
N THR A 201 -9.93 10.96 0.66
CA THR A 201 -8.91 11.99 0.50
C THR A 201 -9.43 13.43 0.66
N ASP A 202 -10.73 13.65 0.54
CA ASP A 202 -11.34 14.97 0.78
C ASP A 202 -11.30 15.33 2.28
N ALA A 203 -11.28 14.31 3.15
CA ALA A 203 -11.21 14.49 4.60
C ALA A 203 -9.79 14.38 5.17
N VAL A 204 -8.92 13.63 4.50
CA VAL A 204 -7.55 13.38 4.94
C VAL A 204 -6.61 13.55 3.73
N PRO A 205 -6.25 14.81 3.39
CA PRO A 205 -5.48 15.11 2.18
C PRO A 205 -4.01 14.71 2.27
N GLU A 206 -3.48 14.55 3.47
CA GLU A 206 -2.12 14.06 3.72
C GLU A 206 -2.16 12.92 4.73
N TYR A 207 -1.68 11.75 4.31
CA TYR A 207 -1.72 10.55 5.11
C TYR A 207 -0.60 9.60 4.67
N LEU A 208 -0.06 8.79 5.57
CA LEU A 208 0.77 7.64 5.23
C LEU A 208 -0.08 6.39 5.41
N TYR A 209 -0.54 5.81 4.30
CA TYR A 209 -1.54 4.74 4.34
C TYR A 209 -0.90 3.36 4.46
N THR A 210 -0.07 2.98 3.50
CA THR A 210 0.62 1.70 3.52
C THR A 210 2.11 1.87 3.34
N VAL A 211 2.84 1.01 3.99
CA VAL A 211 4.30 1.01 4.01
C VAL A 211 4.83 -0.40 3.83
N THR A 212 6.02 -0.52 3.31
CA THR A 212 6.84 -1.70 3.56
C THR A 212 7.36 -1.61 4.97
N ALA A 213 7.00 -2.59 5.79
CA ALA A 213 7.53 -2.76 7.15
C ALA A 213 8.55 -3.90 7.21
N ALA A 214 9.54 -3.75 8.08
CA ALA A 214 10.49 -4.78 8.46
C ALA A 214 10.72 -4.72 9.96
N ARG A 215 11.20 -5.82 10.57
CA ARG A 215 11.72 -5.72 11.94
C ARG A 215 12.99 -4.88 11.95
N ARG A 216 13.09 -3.93 12.87
CA ARG A 216 14.28 -3.05 13.00
C ARG A 216 15.56 -3.87 13.17
N SER A 217 15.49 -4.93 13.99
CA SER A 217 16.62 -5.86 14.21
C SER A 217 17.05 -6.57 12.92
N TRP A 218 16.09 -7.08 12.16
CA TRP A 218 16.37 -7.74 10.88
C TRP A 218 16.91 -6.75 9.84
N ALA A 219 16.27 -5.60 9.70
CA ALA A 219 16.65 -4.56 8.73
C ALA A 219 18.07 -4.03 9.01
N ALA A 220 18.45 -3.86 10.29
CA ALA A 220 19.81 -3.47 10.66
C ALA A 220 20.85 -4.53 10.27
N ALA A 221 20.55 -5.82 10.50
CA ALA A 221 21.42 -6.93 10.11
C ALA A 221 21.52 -7.14 8.57
N ASN A 222 20.49 -6.69 7.82
CA ASN A 222 20.37 -6.87 6.38
C ASN A 222 20.29 -5.52 5.63
N LYS A 223 21.03 -4.52 6.09
CA LYS A 223 20.96 -3.13 5.60
C LYS A 223 21.10 -3.04 4.06
N ASP A 224 22.06 -3.76 3.47
CA ASP A 224 22.28 -3.75 2.03
C ASP A 224 21.05 -4.28 1.26
N THR A 225 20.44 -5.36 1.75
CA THR A 225 19.23 -5.92 1.17
C THR A 225 18.06 -4.92 1.19
N VAL A 226 17.86 -4.22 2.31
CA VAL A 226 16.82 -3.19 2.43
C VAL A 226 17.07 -2.03 1.49
N VAL A 227 18.31 -1.54 1.39
CA VAL A 227 18.69 -0.43 0.48
C VAL A 227 18.45 -0.82 -0.98
N ARG A 228 18.83 -2.05 -1.39
CA ARG A 228 18.57 -2.58 -2.73
C ARG A 228 17.07 -2.66 -3.04
N TYR A 229 16.27 -3.16 -2.10
CA TYR A 229 14.82 -3.18 -2.23
C TYR A 229 14.24 -1.76 -2.42
N VAL A 230 14.68 -0.80 -1.62
CA VAL A 230 14.27 0.62 -1.72
C VAL A 230 14.59 1.18 -3.11
N ARG A 231 15.78 0.92 -3.66
CA ARG A 231 16.17 1.37 -5.01
C ARG A 231 15.32 0.74 -6.11
N ALA A 232 15.05 -0.57 -6.00
CA ALA A 232 14.17 -1.28 -6.94
C ALA A 232 12.77 -0.66 -6.95
N LEU A 233 12.21 -0.42 -5.77
CA LEU A 233 10.88 0.16 -5.64
C LEU A 233 10.83 1.63 -6.10
N ALA A 234 11.87 2.42 -5.81
CA ALA A 234 12.00 3.80 -6.31
C ALA A 234 12.04 3.84 -7.84
N SER A 235 12.69 2.85 -8.47
CA SER A 235 12.70 2.72 -9.94
C SER A 235 11.29 2.41 -10.47
N ALA A 236 10.52 1.57 -9.77
CA ALA A 236 9.15 1.27 -10.13
C ALA A 236 8.23 2.51 -10.00
N PHE A 237 8.37 3.31 -8.95
CA PHE A 237 7.61 4.56 -8.81
C PHE A 237 7.93 5.55 -9.94
N LYS A 238 9.20 5.70 -10.30
CA LYS A 238 9.62 6.53 -11.44
C LYS A 238 9.00 6.04 -12.74
N PHE A 239 9.04 4.72 -13.00
CA PHE A 239 8.42 4.11 -14.17
C PHE A 239 6.91 4.35 -14.24
N ILE A 240 6.19 4.15 -13.11
CA ILE A 240 4.75 4.36 -13.03
C ILE A 240 4.38 5.81 -13.32
N ARG A 241 5.22 6.76 -12.93
CA ARG A 241 4.99 8.21 -13.11
C ARG A 241 5.43 8.75 -14.47
N ASP A 242 6.19 7.97 -15.23
CA ASP A 242 6.63 8.37 -16.58
C ASP A 242 5.46 8.24 -17.56
N SER A 243 5.01 9.37 -18.09
CA SER A 243 3.92 9.42 -19.07
C SER A 243 4.23 8.63 -20.34
N ALA A 244 5.50 8.50 -20.73
CA ALA A 244 5.93 7.69 -21.86
C ALA A 244 5.73 6.18 -21.62
N ARG A 245 5.60 5.75 -20.37
CA ARG A 245 5.37 4.35 -19.95
C ARG A 245 3.91 4.03 -19.64
N ARG A 246 3.00 4.96 -19.93
CA ARG A 246 1.58 4.81 -19.58
C ARG A 246 0.96 3.52 -20.11
N ALA A 247 1.31 3.11 -21.33
CA ALA A 247 0.76 1.90 -21.96
C ALA A 247 1.24 0.63 -21.22
N GLU A 248 2.52 0.57 -20.84
CA GLU A 248 3.10 -0.55 -20.10
C GLU A 248 2.53 -0.62 -18.67
N VAL A 249 2.34 0.54 -18.00
CA VAL A 249 1.71 0.61 -16.68
C VAL A 249 0.27 0.11 -16.74
N LEU A 250 -0.53 0.57 -17.72
CA LEU A 250 -1.90 0.09 -17.92
C LEU A 250 -1.95 -1.41 -18.17
N LYS A 251 -1.05 -1.92 -19.03
CA LYS A 251 -0.95 -3.36 -19.28
C LYS A 251 -0.61 -4.12 -17.98
N THR A 252 0.29 -3.60 -17.17
CA THR A 252 0.63 -4.21 -15.88
C THR A 252 -0.59 -4.25 -14.94
N ILE A 253 -1.36 -3.15 -14.85
CA ILE A 253 -2.59 -3.12 -14.06
C ILE A 253 -3.57 -4.19 -14.54
N VAL A 254 -3.85 -4.26 -15.85
CA VAL A 254 -4.79 -5.24 -16.42
C VAL A 254 -4.35 -6.66 -16.15
N ASP A 255 -3.08 -6.98 -16.45
CA ASP A 255 -2.54 -8.34 -16.34
C ASP A 255 -2.54 -8.84 -14.87
N THR A 256 -2.26 -7.94 -13.91
CA THR A 256 -2.09 -8.32 -12.51
C THR A 256 -3.38 -8.26 -11.71
N THR A 257 -4.24 -7.28 -11.98
CA THR A 257 -5.49 -7.09 -11.21
C THR A 257 -6.71 -7.75 -11.86
N GLY A 258 -6.66 -8.01 -13.16
CA GLY A 258 -7.82 -8.45 -13.94
C GLY A 258 -8.82 -7.32 -14.23
N PHE A 259 -8.44 -6.05 -14.04
CA PHE A 259 -9.31 -4.93 -14.40
C PHE A 259 -9.53 -4.89 -15.91
N SER A 260 -10.70 -4.41 -16.33
CA SER A 260 -10.88 -4.02 -17.73
C SER A 260 -9.98 -2.83 -18.06
N GLN A 261 -9.62 -2.69 -19.34
CA GLN A 261 -8.82 -1.56 -19.81
C GLN A 261 -9.41 -0.21 -19.33
N ALA A 262 -10.72 -0.01 -19.47
CA ALA A 262 -11.39 1.20 -19.03
C ALA A 262 -11.29 1.44 -17.51
N ASN A 263 -11.39 0.38 -16.69
CA ASN A 263 -11.22 0.51 -15.24
C ASN A 263 -9.76 0.82 -14.88
N ALA A 264 -8.80 0.23 -15.58
CA ALA A 264 -7.38 0.49 -15.36
C ALA A 264 -7.04 1.96 -15.70
N GLU A 265 -7.58 2.49 -16.79
CA GLU A 265 -7.42 3.89 -17.20
C GLU A 265 -8.00 4.86 -16.17
N LEU A 266 -9.23 4.61 -15.70
CA LEU A 266 -9.88 5.42 -14.67
C LEU A 266 -9.11 5.38 -13.35
N THR A 267 -8.64 4.19 -12.94
CA THR A 267 -7.84 4.02 -11.71
C THR A 267 -6.53 4.79 -11.81
N LEU A 268 -5.83 4.64 -12.94
CA LEU A 268 -4.55 5.32 -13.14
C LEU A 268 -4.73 6.84 -13.18
N ALA A 269 -5.79 7.34 -13.85
CA ALA A 269 -6.11 8.77 -13.86
C ALA A 269 -6.35 9.29 -12.44
N LEU A 270 -7.17 8.59 -11.64
CA LEU A 270 -7.49 8.97 -10.27
C LEU A 270 -6.22 9.01 -9.38
N TYR A 271 -5.31 8.04 -9.53
CA TYR A 271 -4.09 7.95 -8.72
C TYR A 271 -3.05 9.02 -9.06
N PHE A 272 -3.10 9.57 -10.26
CA PHE A 272 -2.21 10.64 -10.70
C PHE A 272 -2.83 12.04 -10.64
N GLU A 273 -4.02 12.20 -10.08
CA GLU A 273 -4.53 13.53 -9.72
C GLU A 273 -3.55 14.23 -8.77
N PRO A 274 -2.99 15.41 -9.13
CA PRO A 274 -1.89 16.03 -8.37
C PRO A 274 -2.23 16.29 -6.90
N ASP A 275 -3.48 16.68 -6.63
CA ASP A 275 -3.91 17.08 -5.29
C ASP A 275 -4.17 15.89 -4.37
N ARG A 276 -4.26 14.67 -4.91
CA ARG A 276 -4.58 13.48 -4.11
C ARG A 276 -3.36 12.79 -3.53
N ARG A 277 -2.17 13.01 -4.08
CA ARG A 277 -0.88 12.51 -3.57
C ARG A 277 -0.88 11.04 -3.18
N VAL A 278 -1.54 10.20 -3.97
CA VAL A 278 -1.76 8.77 -3.64
C VAL A 278 -0.46 7.99 -3.62
N LEU A 279 0.37 8.18 -4.65
CA LEU A 279 1.65 7.50 -4.77
C LEU A 279 2.80 8.42 -4.35
N PRO A 280 3.77 7.92 -3.57
CA PRO A 280 5.01 8.64 -3.33
C PRO A 280 5.78 8.83 -4.66
N LYS A 281 6.72 9.75 -4.71
CA LYS A 281 7.55 9.98 -5.91
C LYS A 281 8.57 8.87 -6.11
N ALA A 282 9.16 8.38 -5.03
CA ALA A 282 10.21 7.36 -5.03
C ALA A 282 10.17 6.46 -3.78
N GLY A 283 9.09 6.46 -3.03
CA GLY A 283 8.95 5.69 -1.78
C GLY A 283 9.27 6.49 -0.52
N GLU A 284 9.45 7.81 -0.64
CA GLU A 284 9.70 8.70 0.49
C GLU A 284 8.58 8.63 1.55
N ILE A 285 8.96 8.55 2.81
CA ILE A 285 8.04 8.55 3.95
C ILE A 285 7.77 9.99 4.40
N SER A 286 6.51 10.41 4.36
CA SER A 286 6.07 11.68 4.95
C SER A 286 5.94 11.55 6.47
N ILE A 287 6.76 12.30 7.23
CA ILE A 287 6.62 12.38 8.70
C ILE A 287 5.26 12.96 9.04
N ASN A 288 4.85 14.05 8.39
CA ASN A 288 3.53 14.65 8.60
C ASN A 288 2.39 13.67 8.26
N GLY A 289 2.55 12.87 7.19
CA GLY A 289 1.59 11.80 6.84
C GLY A 289 1.47 10.73 7.94
N MET A 290 2.56 10.38 8.61
CA MET A 290 2.56 9.48 9.78
C MET A 290 1.90 10.16 10.99
N GLU A 291 2.19 11.43 11.26
CA GLU A 291 1.57 12.20 12.34
C GLU A 291 0.06 12.29 12.15
N GLN A 292 -0.42 12.54 10.92
CA GLN A 292 -1.84 12.55 10.58
C GLN A 292 -2.48 11.16 10.78
N ALA A 293 -1.76 10.08 10.45
CA ALA A 293 -2.22 8.72 10.72
C ALA A 293 -2.40 8.48 12.23
N ILE A 294 -1.43 8.88 13.03
CA ILE A 294 -1.46 8.78 14.50
C ILE A 294 -2.60 9.63 15.09
N ALA A 295 -2.75 10.86 14.63
CA ALA A 295 -3.82 11.76 15.07
C ALA A 295 -5.21 11.15 14.79
N LEU A 296 -5.42 10.62 13.57
CA LEU A 296 -6.67 9.98 13.19
C LEU A 296 -6.96 8.71 14.02
N MET A 297 -5.93 7.96 14.39
CA MET A 297 -6.04 6.82 15.31
C MET A 297 -6.46 7.28 16.72
N GLY A 298 -5.94 8.41 17.20
CA GLY A 298 -6.37 9.03 18.45
C GLY A 298 -7.82 9.50 18.41
N GLU A 299 -8.20 10.22 17.36
CA GLU A 299 -9.58 10.70 17.13
C GLU A 299 -10.59 9.54 17.07
N SER A 300 -10.19 8.41 16.48
CA SER A 300 -11.04 7.21 16.39
C SER A 300 -11.05 6.34 17.65
N GLY A 301 -10.22 6.66 18.66
CA GLY A 301 -10.09 5.88 19.88
C GLY A 301 -9.27 4.59 19.71
N ALA A 302 -8.62 4.38 18.56
CA ALA A 302 -7.77 3.23 18.31
C ALA A 302 -6.49 3.23 19.16
N ILE A 303 -6.03 4.41 19.56
CA ILE A 303 -4.94 4.63 20.52
C ILE A 303 -5.32 5.72 21.52
N LYS A 304 -4.72 5.68 22.72
CA LYS A 304 -4.99 6.65 23.80
C LYS A 304 -3.91 7.71 23.88
N ALA A 305 -4.29 8.90 24.34
CA ALA A 305 -3.34 9.96 24.69
C ALA A 305 -2.43 9.55 25.88
N PRO A 306 -1.17 10.03 25.96
CA PRO A 306 -0.54 10.91 25.00
C PRO A 306 -0.21 10.17 23.69
N LEU A 307 -0.43 10.82 22.54
CA LEU A 307 -0.13 10.22 21.26
C LEU A 307 1.40 10.11 21.06
N PRO A 308 1.87 8.99 20.49
CA PRO A 308 3.29 8.81 20.21
C PRO A 308 3.76 9.69 19.05
N THR A 309 5.07 9.93 18.96
CA THR A 309 5.66 10.66 17.83
C THR A 309 5.89 9.74 16.62
N ALA A 310 5.92 10.31 15.42
CA ALA A 310 6.05 9.59 14.16
C ALA A 310 7.37 8.80 14.06
N GLU A 311 8.47 9.36 14.56
CA GLU A 311 9.83 8.80 14.48
C GLU A 311 9.95 7.43 15.13
N ARG A 312 9.07 7.12 16.08
CA ARG A 312 9.02 5.80 16.70
C ARG A 312 8.76 4.67 15.71
N PHE A 313 8.00 4.95 14.65
CA PHE A 313 7.44 3.97 13.73
C PHE A 313 8.11 3.94 12.37
N ILE A 314 9.09 4.82 12.13
CA ILE A 314 9.78 4.95 10.85
C ILE A 314 11.29 4.78 11.01
N ASP A 315 11.96 4.37 9.92
CA ASP A 315 13.41 4.30 9.86
C ASP A 315 13.90 4.80 8.50
N LEU A 316 14.28 6.07 8.44
CA LEU A 316 14.64 6.77 7.21
C LEU A 316 16.06 6.45 6.70
N GLN A 317 16.90 5.77 7.48
CA GLN A 317 18.29 5.51 7.10
C GLN A 317 18.43 4.74 5.78
N TYR A 318 17.46 3.88 5.45
CA TYR A 318 17.48 3.08 4.24
C TYR A 318 17.11 3.91 3.00
N LEU A 319 16.15 4.83 3.12
CA LEU A 319 15.81 5.81 2.09
C LEU A 319 17.02 6.72 1.80
N GLN A 320 17.63 7.26 2.85
CA GLN A 320 18.82 8.13 2.74
C GLN A 320 19.98 7.37 2.07
N ALA A 321 20.25 6.13 2.48
CA ALA A 321 21.29 5.30 1.89
C ALA A 321 20.98 4.91 0.41
N ALA A 322 19.72 4.87 0.03
CA ALA A 322 19.27 4.70 -1.35
C ALA A 322 19.30 5.99 -2.18
N GLY A 323 19.62 7.16 -1.58
CA GLY A 323 19.60 8.47 -2.23
C GLY A 323 18.21 9.08 -2.40
N ILE A 324 17.25 8.69 -1.56
CA ILE A 324 15.88 9.19 -1.54
C ILE A 324 15.73 10.13 -0.34
N GLN A 325 15.23 11.36 -0.61
CA GLN A 325 15.01 12.41 0.39
C GLN A 325 13.53 12.66 0.64
#